data_c22b2aec3f3e6ac55fc14359fe6475e2
#
_entry.id   c22b2aec3f3e6ac55fc14359fe6475e2
#
_cell.length_a   1.000
_cell.length_b   1.000
_cell.length_c   1.000
_cell.angle_alpha   90.00
_cell.angle_beta   90.00
_cell.angle_gamma   90.00
#
_symmetry.space_group_name_H-M   'P 1'
#
loop_
_entity.id
_entity.type
_entity.pdbx_description
1 polymer ?
#
loop_
_entity_poly.entity_id
_entity_poly.type
_entity_poly.pdbx_seq_one_letter_code
_entity_poly.pdbx_strand_id
1 'polypeptide(L)'
;MKVKSCAFRPTLLMAALMAWLPSVQAAEEAAAQPAQPAQSAQGESATTPAGGVPPAPSVGGGGLFDTSTGAAQAAFTPGYEAAGIGGGFGGEVVGVGMTTPVRGAPIVAGGVFIYPGLGLNLGNNDNVTGANTNEIDSTFYSLRPQVVAEIKTRGDRYTASYAGNFTRYQDSSADDFDHHDLQLAGDNVFTSRAALGWGIGYIERTDPRGSTDRGVSVAPDKWHSPIARAMFAYGAKGAQGRIEVEASLQDKTYDNNRAATRESDVELRNLAGRFFYRVAPKTSVLVEARDTEADYKLSTSTNDNNERRYYIGATWEATAATTGIFKVGRLEKKFDSPSRQDFSGSSWEGTIRWQPLTYTAFDLTTSKSTSDSTGQGDYILNKYYSLAWNHMWSGYLGTRVNLGRLNSDYGGASTRSDKTTSYGVAIMYQWRRWLQVGLDWSHAKRDSNINSNDFTRNVTMLTLEGTL
;
A
#
# COMPACT_ATOMS: atom_id res chain seq x y z
N MET A 1 25.26 8.60 -29.94
CA MET A 1 26.12 7.41 -29.66
C MET A 1 25.31 6.57 -28.66
N LYS A 2 24.51 5.62 -29.19
CA LYS A 2 23.56 4.85 -28.37
C LYS A 2 24.32 3.77 -27.59
N VAL A 3 24.32 3.88 -26.28
CA VAL A 3 24.82 2.81 -25.39
C VAL A 3 23.74 1.73 -25.32
N LYS A 4 24.12 0.53 -25.73
CA LYS A 4 23.26 -0.66 -25.72
C LYS A 4 22.88 -1.00 -24.27
N SER A 5 21.57 -1.03 -23.97
CA SER A 5 21.03 -1.51 -22.70
C SER A 5 21.42 -2.98 -22.51
N CYS A 6 22.05 -3.27 -21.37
CA CYS A 6 22.29 -4.63 -20.92
C CYS A 6 20.96 -5.17 -20.36
N ALA A 7 20.34 -6.09 -21.07
CA ALA A 7 19.15 -6.78 -20.61
C ALA A 7 19.44 -7.53 -19.30
N PHE A 8 18.87 -7.06 -18.22
CA PHE A 8 18.96 -7.70 -16.91
C PHE A 8 18.11 -8.99 -16.94
N ARG A 9 18.75 -10.14 -16.87
CA ARG A 9 18.07 -11.44 -16.79
C ARG A 9 17.77 -11.74 -15.30
N PRO A 10 16.51 -11.76 -14.86
CA PRO A 10 16.15 -11.97 -13.44
C PRO A 10 16.59 -13.32 -12.87
N THR A 11 16.88 -14.31 -13.71
CA THR A 11 17.35 -15.65 -13.32
C THR A 11 18.71 -15.67 -12.61
N LEU A 12 19.54 -14.65 -12.76
CA LEU A 12 20.87 -14.59 -12.14
C LEU A 12 20.86 -13.99 -10.73
N LEU A 13 19.86 -13.18 -10.38
CA LEU A 13 19.75 -12.57 -9.05
C LEU A 13 19.25 -13.57 -8.00
N MET A 14 18.36 -14.48 -8.37
CA MET A 14 17.90 -15.54 -7.45
C MET A 14 19.01 -16.55 -7.11
N ALA A 15 19.90 -16.85 -8.05
CA ALA A 15 21.02 -17.77 -7.80
C ALA A 15 22.11 -17.16 -6.91
N ALA A 16 22.30 -15.84 -6.93
CA ALA A 16 23.29 -15.17 -6.10
C ALA A 16 22.82 -14.98 -4.64
N LEU A 17 21.50 -14.87 -4.38
CA LEU A 17 20.97 -14.76 -3.02
C LEU A 17 20.96 -16.09 -2.25
N MET A 18 20.84 -17.22 -2.95
CA MET A 18 20.88 -18.56 -2.31
C MET A 18 22.29 -18.99 -1.89
N ALA A 19 23.34 -18.36 -2.42
CA ALA A 19 24.73 -18.69 -2.10
C ALA A 19 25.28 -17.97 -0.85
N TRP A 20 24.48 -17.09 -0.20
CA TRP A 20 24.92 -16.29 0.95
C TRP A 20 24.17 -16.58 2.26
N LEU A 21 23.48 -17.70 2.34
CA LEU A 21 22.97 -18.19 3.62
C LEU A 21 24.11 -18.92 4.35
N PRO A 22 24.60 -18.45 5.50
CA PRO A 22 25.53 -19.21 6.29
C PRO A 22 24.86 -20.51 6.73
N SER A 23 25.53 -21.62 6.44
CA SER A 23 25.14 -22.95 6.89
C SER A 23 25.05 -22.96 8.40
N VAL A 24 23.82 -23.01 8.93
CA VAL A 24 23.60 -23.33 10.34
C VAL A 24 23.79 -24.82 10.51
N GLN A 25 25.02 -25.21 10.72
CA GLN A 25 25.38 -26.53 11.25
C GLN A 25 26.30 -26.35 12.46
N ALA A 26 25.93 -27.04 13.53
CA ALA A 26 26.68 -27.29 14.76
C ALA A 26 26.68 -26.16 15.82
N ALA A 27 25.76 -26.30 16.76
CA ALA A 27 26.01 -26.13 18.20
C ALA A 27 24.98 -26.93 18.98
N GLU A 28 25.08 -28.22 18.90
CA GLU A 28 24.54 -29.16 19.89
C GLU A 28 25.75 -29.63 20.71
N GLU A 29 25.76 -29.32 21.97
CA GLU A 29 26.52 -29.84 23.11
C GLU A 29 27.11 -28.72 23.97
N ALA A 30 26.40 -28.41 25.03
CA ALA A 30 26.98 -28.10 26.33
C ALA A 30 25.90 -28.14 27.42
N ALA A 31 25.78 -29.32 28.00
CA ALA A 31 25.69 -29.63 29.43
C ALA A 31 24.72 -28.87 30.34
N ALA A 32 23.83 -29.66 30.85
CA ALA A 32 23.10 -29.48 32.08
C ALA A 32 23.96 -29.21 33.33
N GLN A 33 23.49 -28.28 34.17
CA GLN A 33 23.55 -28.41 35.63
C GLN A 33 22.46 -27.59 36.33
N PRO A 34 21.85 -28.12 37.41
CA PRO A 34 20.70 -27.48 38.06
C PRO A 34 21.14 -26.54 39.19
N ALA A 35 20.52 -25.38 39.32
CA ALA A 35 20.63 -24.53 40.50
C ALA A 35 19.33 -24.58 41.32
N GLN A 36 19.52 -24.77 42.62
CA GLN A 36 18.54 -24.89 43.69
C GLN A 36 17.81 -23.59 44.05
N PRO A 37 16.72 -23.65 44.82
CA PRO A 37 15.76 -22.59 44.99
C PRO A 37 16.12 -21.62 46.13
N ALA A 38 15.79 -20.35 45.98
CA ALA A 38 15.76 -19.39 47.05
C ALA A 38 14.33 -18.99 47.41
N GLN A 39 14.14 -18.89 48.72
CA GLN A 39 12.91 -18.85 49.50
C GLN A 39 12.06 -17.57 49.30
N SER A 40 10.78 -17.83 49.45
CA SER A 40 9.63 -17.03 49.94
C SER A 40 9.90 -15.67 50.59
N ALA A 41 9.12 -14.67 50.11
CA ALA A 41 8.57 -13.66 50.98
C ALA A 41 7.08 -13.47 50.64
N GLN A 42 6.27 -13.57 51.68
CA GLN A 42 4.83 -13.40 51.70
C GLN A 42 4.46 -11.93 51.58
N GLY A 43 3.28 -11.67 51.04
CA GLY A 43 2.54 -10.52 51.47
C GLY A 43 1.69 -9.84 50.40
N GLU A 44 0.41 -10.05 50.57
CA GLU A 44 -0.74 -9.17 50.35
C GLU A 44 -1.54 -9.30 49.06
N SER A 45 -2.73 -9.72 49.34
CA SER A 45 -3.92 -9.73 48.49
C SER A 45 -4.30 -8.34 48.04
N ALA A 46 -4.41 -8.14 46.73
CA ALA A 46 -5.21 -7.06 46.18
C ALA A 46 -6.08 -7.59 45.01
N THR A 47 -7.33 -7.38 45.19
CA THR A 47 -8.50 -7.68 44.40
C THR A 47 -8.33 -7.38 42.91
N THR A 48 -8.71 -8.37 42.11
CA THR A 48 -8.91 -8.27 40.64
C THR A 48 -10.05 -7.30 40.31
N PRO A 49 -9.86 -6.38 39.38
CA PRO A 49 -10.94 -5.90 38.56
C PRO A 49 -10.89 -6.61 37.19
N ALA A 50 -12.02 -7.20 36.85
CA ALA A 50 -12.30 -7.79 35.56
C ALA A 50 -12.25 -6.75 34.44
N GLY A 51 -11.79 -7.18 33.25
CA GLY A 51 -12.06 -6.46 31.99
C GLY A 51 -10.92 -5.56 31.52
N GLY A 52 -9.74 -6.10 31.27
CA GLY A 52 -8.74 -5.45 30.45
C GLY A 52 -9.12 -5.53 28.97
N VAL A 53 -9.55 -4.38 28.40
CA VAL A 53 -9.57 -4.15 26.97
C VAL A 53 -8.16 -4.38 26.45
N PRO A 54 -7.94 -5.22 25.40
CA PRO A 54 -6.62 -5.34 24.82
C PRO A 54 -6.12 -3.96 24.39
N PRO A 55 -4.87 -3.60 24.67
CA PRO A 55 -4.34 -2.30 24.30
C PRO A 55 -4.50 -2.12 22.80
N ALA A 56 -4.97 -0.94 22.39
CA ALA A 56 -4.93 -0.50 21.01
C ALA A 56 -3.50 -0.76 20.48
N PRO A 57 -3.34 -1.18 19.21
CA PRO A 57 -2.02 -1.45 18.67
C PRO A 57 -1.18 -0.20 18.85
N SER A 58 -0.18 -0.30 19.72
CA SER A 58 0.76 0.76 19.95
C SER A 58 1.48 1.03 18.61
N VAL A 59 1.44 2.27 18.15
CA VAL A 59 2.37 2.78 17.14
C VAL A 59 3.75 2.82 17.78
N GLY A 60 4.30 1.65 18.05
CA GLY A 60 5.54 1.45 18.77
C GLY A 60 6.51 0.61 17.98
N GLY A 61 7.62 1.20 17.56
CA GLY A 61 8.82 0.47 17.16
C GLY A 61 8.72 -0.30 15.85
N GLY A 62 7.95 0.16 14.88
CA GLY A 62 8.03 -0.33 13.51
C GLY A 62 9.40 -0.04 12.92
N GLY A 63 10.00 -0.98 12.17
CA GLY A 63 11.16 -0.73 11.35
C GLY A 63 10.91 0.40 10.35
N LEU A 64 11.93 0.74 9.55
CA LEU A 64 11.80 1.77 8.50
C LEU A 64 10.64 1.49 7.54
N PHE A 65 10.32 0.23 7.36
CA PHE A 65 9.13 -0.25 6.66
C PHE A 65 8.27 -1.06 7.63
N ASP A 66 7.14 -0.51 8.07
CA ASP A 66 6.20 -1.26 8.92
C ASP A 66 5.39 -2.23 8.05
N THR A 67 5.83 -3.48 8.01
CA THR A 67 5.12 -4.58 7.33
C THR A 67 3.96 -5.14 8.16
N SER A 68 3.73 -4.62 9.38
CA SER A 68 2.74 -5.14 10.32
C SER A 68 1.32 -4.61 10.10
N THR A 69 1.18 -3.55 9.33
CA THR A 69 -0.11 -2.99 8.93
C THR A 69 -0.26 -3.14 7.42
N GLY A 70 -1.47 -3.15 6.89
CA GLY A 70 -1.73 -3.12 5.44
C GLY A 70 -1.00 -2.00 4.66
N ALA A 71 -0.25 -1.15 5.36
CA ALA A 71 0.78 -0.27 4.87
C ALA A 71 1.96 -0.99 4.19
N ALA A 72 2.12 -2.32 4.35
CA ALA A 72 3.14 -3.06 3.61
C ALA A 72 2.87 -3.02 2.10
N GLN A 73 1.62 -3.06 1.67
CA GLN A 73 1.27 -2.85 0.27
C GLN A 73 1.50 -1.40 -0.17
N ALA A 74 1.22 -0.43 0.70
CA ALA A 74 1.50 0.97 0.43
C ALA A 74 3.00 1.32 0.49
N ALA A 75 3.81 0.55 1.21
CA ALA A 75 5.25 0.79 1.32
C ALA A 75 6.04 0.38 0.07
N PHE A 76 5.51 -0.57 -0.71
CA PHE A 76 6.11 -0.99 -1.99
C PHE A 76 5.55 -0.24 -3.20
N THR A 77 4.47 0.49 -3.04
CA THR A 77 4.02 1.38 -4.10
C THR A 77 5.00 2.55 -4.20
N PRO A 78 5.69 2.76 -5.32
CA PRO A 78 6.49 3.95 -5.54
C PRO A 78 5.64 5.18 -5.26
N GLY A 79 6.25 6.25 -4.80
CA GLY A 79 5.54 7.50 -4.46
C GLY A 79 4.64 8.07 -5.55
N TYR A 80 4.73 7.52 -6.75
CA TYR A 80 3.85 7.72 -7.89
C TYR A 80 2.45 7.13 -7.67
N GLU A 81 2.37 5.96 -7.02
CA GLU A 81 1.09 5.31 -6.66
C GLU A 81 0.72 5.50 -5.18
N ALA A 82 1.59 5.96 -4.32
CA ALA A 82 1.26 6.27 -2.92
C ALA A 82 0.48 7.59 -2.75
N ALA A 83 0.59 8.48 -3.73
CA ALA A 83 -0.45 9.49 -4.01
C ALA A 83 -1.61 8.82 -4.75
N GLY A 84 -1.47 7.61 -4.96
CA GLY A 84 -2.01 6.64 -5.83
C GLY A 84 -3.41 6.33 -5.69
N ILE A 85 -3.92 6.96 -6.43
CA ILE A 85 -5.31 6.90 -6.66
C ILE A 85 -5.53 6.42 -8.09
N GLY A 86 -4.47 6.01 -8.71
CA GLY A 86 -4.52 5.44 -10.05
C GLY A 86 -5.27 4.11 -10.16
N GLY A 87 -5.55 3.44 -9.07
CA GLY A 87 -6.26 2.16 -9.10
C GLY A 87 -7.38 2.00 -8.08
N GLY A 88 -7.52 2.94 -7.14
CA GLY A 88 -8.29 2.69 -5.92
C GLY A 88 -9.80 2.70 -6.04
N PHE A 89 -10.39 3.24 -7.08
CA PHE A 89 -11.84 3.34 -7.20
C PHE A 89 -12.44 2.54 -8.37
N GLY A 90 -11.62 1.92 -9.16
CA GLY A 90 -12.09 1.32 -10.41
C GLY A 90 -12.06 -0.19 -10.47
N GLY A 91 -11.46 -0.90 -9.56
CA GLY A 91 -11.19 -2.22 -9.96
C GLY A 91 -11.07 -3.36 -9.04
N GLU A 92 -10.40 -3.23 -8.01
CA GLU A 92 -10.35 -4.32 -7.06
C GLU A 92 -11.62 -4.25 -6.21
N VAL A 93 -12.29 -5.37 -6.04
CA VAL A 93 -13.31 -5.53 -4.98
C VAL A 93 -12.55 -5.54 -3.66
N VAL A 94 -12.06 -4.37 -3.31
CA VAL A 94 -11.50 -4.14 -1.97
C VAL A 94 -12.69 -3.73 -1.13
N GLY A 95 -13.17 -4.65 -0.33
CA GLY A 95 -14.12 -4.31 0.71
C GLY A 95 -13.61 -3.15 1.54
N VAL A 96 -14.52 -2.35 2.03
CA VAL A 96 -14.22 -1.25 2.97
C VAL A 96 -13.65 -1.79 4.29
N GLY A 97 -13.56 -3.13 4.41
CA GLY A 97 -13.08 -3.85 5.57
C GLY A 97 -11.74 -3.34 6.10
N MET A 98 -11.52 -3.48 7.39
CA MET A 98 -10.22 -3.20 7.99
C MET A 98 -9.21 -4.19 7.43
N THR A 99 -8.39 -3.75 6.51
CA THR A 99 -7.38 -4.55 5.83
C THR A 99 -6.12 -4.82 6.69
N THR A 100 -6.17 -4.57 7.98
CA THR A 100 -5.14 -5.10 8.87
C THR A 100 -5.46 -6.58 9.09
N PRO A 101 -4.64 -7.49 8.54
CA PRO A 101 -4.82 -8.89 8.85
C PRO A 101 -4.74 -9.05 10.37
N VAL A 102 -5.78 -9.64 10.95
CA VAL A 102 -5.72 -10.08 12.34
C VAL A 102 -4.56 -11.06 12.40
N ARG A 103 -3.45 -10.66 12.98
CA ARG A 103 -2.35 -11.61 13.17
C ARG A 103 -2.74 -12.53 14.31
N GLY A 104 -2.93 -13.78 13.99
CA GLY A 104 -3.02 -14.87 14.97
C GLY A 104 -1.72 -15.06 15.74
N ALA A 105 -1.69 -16.05 16.59
CA ALA A 105 -0.43 -16.48 17.21
C ALA A 105 0.51 -17.04 16.13
N PRO A 106 1.81 -16.70 16.14
CA PRO A 106 2.72 -17.24 15.15
C PRO A 106 2.98 -18.72 15.36
N ILE A 107 3.13 -19.46 14.28
CA ILE A 107 3.80 -20.75 14.30
C ILE A 107 5.30 -20.46 14.40
N VAL A 108 5.96 -20.96 15.42
CA VAL A 108 7.40 -20.75 15.63
C VAL A 108 8.17 -21.98 15.18
N ALA A 109 9.04 -21.82 14.20
CA ALA A 109 9.89 -22.89 13.70
C ALA A 109 11.34 -22.37 13.54
N GLY A 110 12.29 -22.88 14.33
CA GLY A 110 13.70 -22.53 14.23
C GLY A 110 14.02 -21.04 14.35
N GLY A 111 13.26 -20.28 15.15
CA GLY A 111 13.42 -18.83 15.30
C GLY A 111 12.71 -17.99 14.23
N VAL A 112 12.00 -18.64 13.30
CA VAL A 112 11.11 -17.99 12.33
C VAL A 112 9.70 -17.94 12.89
N PHE A 113 9.08 -16.77 12.86
CA PHE A 113 7.68 -16.55 13.23
C PHE A 113 6.83 -16.52 11.96
N ILE A 114 5.93 -17.50 11.81
CA ILE A 114 5.09 -17.64 10.61
C ILE A 114 3.64 -17.30 10.98
N TYR A 115 3.03 -16.39 10.24
CA TYR A 115 1.66 -15.90 10.41
C TYR A 115 0.84 -16.25 9.17
N PRO A 116 0.18 -17.40 9.12
CA PRO A 116 -0.74 -17.73 8.03
C PRO A 116 -2.10 -17.06 8.24
N GLY A 117 -2.75 -16.73 7.14
CA GLY A 117 -4.11 -16.21 7.12
C GLY A 117 -4.86 -16.66 5.87
N LEU A 118 -6.17 -16.74 5.97
CA LEU A 118 -7.06 -17.08 4.88
C LEU A 118 -8.30 -16.21 4.94
N GLY A 119 -8.55 -15.45 3.88
CA GLY A 119 -9.77 -14.69 3.68
C GLY A 119 -10.69 -15.36 2.66
N LEU A 120 -11.98 -15.28 2.90
CA LEU A 120 -13.04 -15.66 1.97
C LEU A 120 -14.01 -14.48 1.85
N ASN A 121 -14.30 -14.06 0.62
CA ASN A 121 -15.32 -13.07 0.34
C ASN A 121 -16.42 -13.67 -0.51
N LEU A 122 -17.67 -13.31 -0.21
CA LEU A 122 -18.84 -13.59 -1.01
C LEU A 122 -19.58 -12.28 -1.20
N GLY A 123 -19.84 -11.86 -2.42
CA GLY A 123 -20.43 -10.56 -2.65
C GLY A 123 -21.17 -10.45 -3.98
N ASN A 124 -21.73 -9.27 -4.16
CA ASN A 124 -22.36 -8.85 -5.39
C ASN A 124 -21.80 -7.48 -5.82
N ASN A 125 -21.58 -7.31 -7.10
CA ASN A 125 -21.16 -6.07 -7.75
C ASN A 125 -22.14 -5.78 -8.88
N ASP A 126 -22.95 -4.73 -8.75
CA ASP A 126 -24.00 -4.38 -9.71
C ASP A 126 -23.46 -3.78 -11.02
N ASN A 127 -22.18 -3.44 -11.09
CA ASN A 127 -21.54 -2.91 -12.29
C ASN A 127 -20.06 -3.31 -12.35
N VAL A 128 -19.78 -4.56 -12.69
CA VAL A 128 -18.41 -5.14 -12.75
C VAL A 128 -17.53 -4.36 -13.71
N THR A 129 -18.07 -3.94 -14.83
CA THR A 129 -17.33 -3.28 -15.91
C THR A 129 -17.15 -1.77 -15.73
N GLY A 130 -17.82 -1.16 -14.75
CA GLY A 130 -17.82 0.31 -14.59
C GLY A 130 -18.38 1.02 -15.82
N ALA A 131 -19.37 0.43 -16.46
CA ALA A 131 -20.02 0.97 -17.65
C ALA A 131 -21.13 1.97 -17.28
N ASN A 132 -21.41 2.92 -18.19
CA ASN A 132 -22.53 3.85 -18.07
C ASN A 132 -23.87 3.22 -18.52
N THR A 133 -23.79 2.25 -19.42
CA THR A 133 -24.92 1.53 -19.98
C THR A 133 -24.55 0.07 -20.17
N ASN A 134 -25.55 -0.83 -20.16
CA ASN A 134 -25.33 -2.27 -20.22
C ASN A 134 -24.41 -2.77 -19.07
N GLU A 135 -24.71 -2.31 -17.89
CA GLU A 135 -24.02 -2.73 -16.67
C GLU A 135 -24.11 -4.24 -16.49
N ILE A 136 -23.04 -4.85 -16.00
CA ILE A 136 -23.01 -6.27 -15.68
C ILE A 136 -23.08 -6.40 -14.16
N ASP A 137 -24.21 -6.87 -13.67
CA ASP A 137 -24.41 -7.29 -12.29
C ASP A 137 -23.93 -8.73 -12.13
N SER A 138 -23.07 -8.98 -11.16
CA SER A 138 -22.56 -10.32 -10.92
C SER A 138 -22.26 -10.57 -9.46
N THR A 139 -22.66 -11.73 -9.01
CA THR A 139 -22.15 -12.32 -7.75
C THR A 139 -20.73 -12.79 -7.96
N PHE A 140 -19.92 -12.66 -6.93
CA PHE A 140 -18.54 -13.12 -6.95
C PHE A 140 -18.14 -13.82 -5.65
N TYR A 141 -17.09 -14.62 -5.73
CA TYR A 141 -16.37 -15.12 -4.58
C TYR A 141 -14.89 -14.89 -4.75
N SER A 142 -14.21 -14.64 -3.61
CA SER A 142 -12.76 -14.44 -3.57
C SER A 142 -12.12 -15.30 -2.51
N LEU A 143 -11.00 -15.94 -2.85
CA LEU A 143 -10.13 -16.64 -1.91
C LEU A 143 -8.87 -15.80 -1.74
N ARG A 144 -8.51 -15.46 -0.48
CA ARG A 144 -7.37 -14.59 -0.16
C ARG A 144 -6.40 -15.27 0.82
N PRO A 145 -5.55 -16.19 0.35
CA PRO A 145 -4.49 -16.75 1.17
C PRO A 145 -3.40 -15.71 1.43
N GLN A 146 -2.85 -15.72 2.64
CA GLN A 146 -1.70 -14.90 3.00
C GLN A 146 -0.79 -15.64 3.96
N VAL A 147 0.49 -15.36 3.87
CA VAL A 147 1.49 -15.83 4.82
C VAL A 147 2.56 -14.78 5.01
N VAL A 148 2.94 -14.54 6.26
CA VAL A 148 4.08 -13.69 6.61
C VAL A 148 5.04 -14.52 7.45
N ALA A 149 6.30 -14.58 7.05
CA ALA A 149 7.38 -15.18 7.82
C ALA A 149 8.33 -14.06 8.28
N GLU A 150 8.62 -14.01 9.57
CA GLU A 150 9.44 -12.97 10.19
C GLU A 150 10.58 -13.58 10.99
N ILE A 151 11.78 -13.02 10.83
CA ILE A 151 12.98 -13.33 11.62
C ILE A 151 13.45 -12.04 12.28
N LYS A 152 13.73 -12.10 13.58
CA LYS A 152 14.27 -10.98 14.36
C LYS A 152 15.63 -11.37 14.95
N THR A 153 16.67 -10.58 14.69
CA THR A 153 18.02 -10.79 15.21
C THR A 153 18.60 -9.48 15.71
N ARG A 154 19.02 -9.40 16.98
CA ARG A 154 19.84 -8.27 17.56
C ARG A 154 19.50 -6.85 17.09
N GLY A 155 18.25 -6.58 16.71
CA GLY A 155 17.82 -5.28 16.20
C GLY A 155 17.46 -5.25 14.71
N ASP A 156 17.86 -6.27 13.95
CA ASP A 156 17.46 -6.44 12.55
C ASP A 156 16.17 -7.24 12.46
N ARG A 157 15.38 -6.97 11.43
CA ARG A 157 14.15 -7.69 11.10
C ARG A 157 14.14 -8.03 9.61
N TYR A 158 13.82 -9.27 9.32
CA TYR A 158 13.62 -9.74 7.94
C TYR A 158 12.24 -10.33 7.81
N THR A 159 11.56 -10.03 6.74
CA THR A 159 10.19 -10.46 6.49
C THR A 159 10.07 -11.00 5.08
N ALA A 160 9.48 -12.18 4.94
CA ALA A 160 9.02 -12.71 3.66
C ALA A 160 7.49 -12.79 3.71
N SER A 161 6.80 -12.29 2.71
CA SER A 161 5.34 -12.34 2.66
C SER A 161 4.82 -12.74 1.28
N TYR A 162 3.70 -13.42 1.31
CA TYR A 162 2.88 -13.70 0.15
C TYR A 162 1.43 -13.35 0.46
N ALA A 163 0.76 -12.68 -0.47
CA ALA A 163 -0.67 -12.47 -0.46
C ALA A 163 -1.25 -12.79 -1.84
N GLY A 164 -2.31 -13.59 -1.88
CA GLY A 164 -3.07 -13.89 -3.09
C GLY A 164 -4.48 -13.32 -3.01
N ASN A 165 -5.09 -13.02 -4.17
CA ASN A 165 -6.50 -12.71 -4.28
C ASN A 165 -7.05 -13.34 -5.57
N PHE A 166 -7.82 -14.41 -5.41
CA PHE A 166 -8.40 -15.21 -6.49
C PHE A 166 -9.90 -14.95 -6.55
N THR A 167 -10.34 -14.12 -7.50
CA THR A 167 -11.73 -13.70 -7.61
C THR A 167 -12.38 -14.29 -8.85
N ARG A 168 -13.60 -14.80 -8.70
CA ARG A 168 -14.42 -15.35 -9.76
C ARG A 168 -15.81 -14.75 -9.74
N TYR A 169 -16.24 -14.27 -10.89
CA TYR A 169 -17.56 -13.70 -11.15
C TYR A 169 -18.47 -14.72 -11.81
N GLN A 170 -19.70 -14.82 -11.34
CA GLN A 170 -20.66 -15.79 -11.88
C GLN A 170 -21.11 -15.42 -13.30
N ASP A 171 -21.41 -14.13 -13.52
CA ASP A 171 -22.01 -13.63 -14.76
C ASP A 171 -21.03 -12.81 -15.61
N SER A 172 -19.76 -12.73 -15.22
CA SER A 172 -18.70 -12.00 -15.91
C SER A 172 -17.35 -12.69 -15.80
N SER A 173 -17.25 -13.93 -16.30
CA SER A 173 -16.02 -14.73 -16.22
C SER A 173 -14.81 -14.07 -16.93
N ALA A 174 -15.05 -13.14 -17.86
CA ALA A 174 -13.99 -12.35 -18.46
C ALA A 174 -13.27 -11.45 -17.44
N ASP A 175 -13.95 -11.08 -16.36
CA ASP A 175 -13.41 -10.25 -15.28
C ASP A 175 -12.80 -11.06 -14.13
N ASP A 176 -12.70 -12.37 -14.26
CA ASP A 176 -12.00 -13.22 -13.30
C ASP A 176 -10.53 -12.83 -13.22
N PHE A 177 -9.98 -12.80 -12.02
CA PHE A 177 -8.59 -12.45 -11.82
C PHE A 177 -7.91 -13.28 -10.74
N ASP A 178 -6.60 -13.41 -10.90
CA ASP A 178 -5.66 -13.96 -9.94
C ASP A 178 -4.59 -12.91 -9.67
N HIS A 179 -4.53 -12.41 -8.43
CA HIS A 179 -3.52 -11.47 -8.00
C HIS A 179 -2.51 -12.15 -7.09
N HIS A 180 -1.26 -11.82 -7.29
CA HIS A 180 -0.15 -12.31 -6.50
C HIS A 180 0.72 -11.16 -6.03
N ASP A 181 1.13 -11.20 -4.78
CA ASP A 181 2.02 -10.23 -4.17
C ASP A 181 3.05 -10.99 -3.34
N LEU A 182 4.29 -10.98 -3.80
CA LEU A 182 5.44 -11.61 -3.16
C LEU A 182 6.40 -10.51 -2.71
N GLN A 183 6.82 -10.53 -1.45
CA GLN A 183 7.75 -9.52 -0.92
C GLN A 183 8.78 -10.15 0.00
N LEU A 184 10.02 -9.65 -0.11
CA LEU A 184 11.10 -9.81 0.84
C LEU A 184 11.52 -8.42 1.32
N ALA A 185 11.58 -8.20 2.62
CA ALA A 185 11.99 -6.95 3.20
C ALA A 185 12.95 -7.15 4.37
N GLY A 186 13.82 -6.19 4.59
CA GLY A 186 14.76 -6.17 5.70
C GLY A 186 14.88 -4.77 6.30
N ASP A 187 14.94 -4.72 7.62
CA ASP A 187 15.33 -3.55 8.40
C ASP A 187 16.64 -3.87 9.10
N ASN A 188 17.70 -3.16 8.77
CA ASN A 188 19.02 -3.32 9.32
C ASN A 188 19.41 -2.09 10.15
N VAL A 189 19.75 -2.28 11.40
CA VAL A 189 20.17 -1.23 12.31
C VAL A 189 21.67 -1.32 12.52
N PHE A 190 22.44 -0.50 11.79
CA PHE A 190 23.90 -0.50 11.86
C PHE A 190 24.40 0.16 13.14
N THR A 191 23.74 1.25 13.55
CA THR A 191 24.05 2.00 14.76
C THR A 191 22.76 2.63 15.30
N SER A 192 22.82 3.25 16.48
CA SER A 192 21.71 4.04 17.02
C SER A 192 21.29 5.23 16.12
N ARG A 193 22.10 5.57 15.11
CA ARG A 193 21.88 6.70 14.20
C ARG A 193 21.73 6.29 12.75
N ALA A 194 22.14 5.10 12.35
CA ALA A 194 22.16 4.67 10.96
C ALA A 194 21.35 3.36 10.80
N ALA A 195 20.37 3.40 9.94
CA ALA A 195 19.53 2.25 9.62
C ALA A 195 19.21 2.22 8.12
N LEU A 196 19.03 1.01 7.60
CA LEU A 196 18.64 0.73 6.22
C LEU A 196 17.39 -0.15 6.22
N GLY A 197 16.32 0.34 5.59
CA GLY A 197 15.20 -0.49 5.18
C GLY A 197 15.36 -0.82 3.70
N TRP A 198 15.08 -2.05 3.32
CA TRP A 198 15.07 -2.47 1.91
C TRP A 198 13.98 -3.49 1.66
N GLY A 199 13.56 -3.58 0.41
CA GLY A 199 12.59 -4.56 -0.01
C GLY A 199 12.70 -4.83 -1.49
N ILE A 200 12.38 -6.07 -1.85
CA ILE A 200 12.15 -6.51 -3.22
C ILE A 200 10.82 -7.22 -3.28
N GLY A 201 10.10 -7.06 -4.38
CA GLY A 201 8.78 -7.65 -4.55
C GLY A 201 8.50 -8.01 -6.00
N TYR A 202 7.48 -8.83 -6.17
CA TYR A 202 6.89 -9.16 -7.45
C TYR A 202 5.37 -9.15 -7.30
N ILE A 203 4.72 -8.33 -8.12
CA ILE A 203 3.29 -8.09 -8.06
C ILE A 203 2.68 -8.47 -9.40
N GLU A 204 1.60 -9.27 -9.37
CA GLU A 204 0.72 -9.51 -10.50
C GLU A 204 -0.66 -8.97 -10.19
N ARG A 205 -1.17 -8.12 -11.06
CA ARG A 205 -2.44 -7.41 -10.88
C ARG A 205 -3.23 -7.34 -12.18
N THR A 206 -4.42 -6.85 -12.04
CA THR A 206 -5.34 -6.61 -13.15
C THR A 206 -5.91 -5.20 -13.02
N ASP A 207 -5.86 -4.41 -14.08
CA ASP A 207 -6.62 -3.19 -14.20
C ASP A 207 -8.02 -3.56 -14.73
N PRO A 208 -9.08 -3.43 -13.93
CA PRO A 208 -10.42 -3.81 -14.36
C PRO A 208 -10.93 -2.95 -15.51
N ARG A 209 -11.87 -3.46 -16.23
CA ARG A 209 -12.53 -2.72 -17.30
C ARG A 209 -13.12 -1.40 -16.78
N GLY A 210 -12.92 -0.32 -17.52
CA GLY A 210 -13.39 1.03 -17.16
C GLY A 210 -12.61 1.73 -16.05
N SER A 211 -11.56 1.11 -15.49
CA SER A 211 -10.74 1.73 -14.44
C SER A 211 -9.63 2.64 -14.96
N THR A 212 -9.18 2.43 -16.19
CA THR A 212 -8.12 3.20 -16.84
C THR A 212 -8.68 4.29 -17.75
N ASP A 213 -7.83 5.18 -18.23
CA ASP A 213 -8.15 6.20 -19.22
C ASP A 213 -8.12 5.67 -20.67
N ARG A 214 -7.71 4.42 -20.86
CA ARG A 214 -7.77 3.71 -22.16
C ARG A 214 -9.23 3.33 -22.49
N GLY A 215 -9.48 3.06 -23.76
CA GLY A 215 -10.77 2.55 -24.18
C GLY A 215 -11.16 1.23 -23.50
N VAL A 216 -12.44 0.96 -23.43
CA VAL A 216 -12.96 -0.28 -22.78
C VAL A 216 -12.46 -1.50 -23.55
N SER A 217 -11.76 -2.40 -22.88
CA SER A 217 -11.28 -3.68 -23.40
C SER A 217 -12.32 -4.79 -23.24
N VAL A 218 -12.14 -5.89 -23.95
CA VAL A 218 -13.03 -7.08 -23.85
C VAL A 218 -12.76 -7.87 -22.56
N ALA A 219 -11.59 -7.70 -21.96
CA ALA A 219 -11.17 -8.31 -20.70
C ALA A 219 -10.29 -7.31 -19.93
N PRO A 220 -10.18 -7.44 -18.61
CA PRO A 220 -9.27 -6.63 -17.78
C PRO A 220 -7.83 -6.72 -18.27
N ASP A 221 -7.07 -5.64 -18.07
CA ASP A 221 -5.66 -5.57 -18.46
C ASP A 221 -4.79 -6.17 -17.37
N LYS A 222 -4.22 -7.36 -17.63
CA LYS A 222 -3.31 -8.05 -16.69
C LYS A 222 -1.90 -7.51 -16.83
N TRP A 223 -1.21 -7.32 -15.71
CA TRP A 223 0.16 -6.85 -15.69
C TRP A 223 0.93 -7.45 -14.52
N HIS A 224 2.24 -7.47 -14.66
CA HIS A 224 3.16 -7.80 -13.59
C HIS A 224 4.20 -6.72 -13.38
N SER A 225 4.79 -6.69 -12.20
CA SER A 225 5.77 -5.68 -11.84
C SER A 225 6.75 -6.19 -10.78
N PRO A 226 8.01 -6.46 -11.12
CA PRO A 226 9.08 -6.51 -10.14
C PRO A 226 9.37 -5.12 -9.58
N ILE A 227 9.60 -5.05 -8.26
CA ILE A 227 9.84 -3.81 -7.52
C ILE A 227 11.06 -4.01 -6.62
N ALA A 228 11.91 -2.99 -6.53
CA ALA A 228 12.97 -2.91 -5.54
C ALA A 228 12.98 -1.52 -4.89
N ARG A 229 13.18 -1.46 -3.58
CA ARG A 229 13.23 -0.22 -2.82
C ARG A 229 14.28 -0.31 -1.71
N ALA A 230 14.96 0.81 -1.46
CA ALA A 230 15.86 0.96 -0.32
C ALA A 230 15.70 2.37 0.26
N MET A 231 15.71 2.48 1.59
CA MET A 231 15.69 3.74 2.32
C MET A 231 16.76 3.72 3.40
N PHE A 232 17.72 4.61 3.28
CA PHE A 232 18.74 4.84 4.31
C PHE A 232 18.35 6.03 5.17
N ALA A 233 18.39 5.85 6.48
CA ALA A 233 18.14 6.91 7.45
C ALA A 233 19.36 7.17 8.31
N TYR A 234 19.72 8.44 8.47
CA TYR A 234 20.76 8.90 9.36
C TYR A 234 20.23 9.94 10.34
N GLY A 235 20.41 9.69 11.62
CA GLY A 235 19.85 10.45 12.74
C GLY A 235 19.00 9.55 13.63
N ALA A 236 19.29 9.51 14.93
CA ALA A 236 18.50 8.73 15.88
C ALA A 236 17.03 9.18 15.87
N LYS A 237 16.12 8.28 16.19
CA LYS A 237 14.71 8.64 16.42
C LYS A 237 14.67 9.69 17.55
N GLY A 238 14.10 10.87 17.27
CA GLY A 238 14.08 12.00 18.21
C GLY A 238 15.36 12.86 18.24
N ALA A 239 16.33 12.66 17.34
CA ALA A 239 17.44 13.59 17.14
C ALA A 239 16.95 14.97 16.69
N GLN A 240 17.78 16.01 16.85
CA GLN A 240 17.47 17.36 16.36
C GLN A 240 17.36 17.40 14.84
N GLY A 241 18.21 16.64 14.13
CA GLY A 241 18.18 16.49 12.68
C GLY A 241 18.20 15.02 12.27
N ARG A 242 17.48 14.69 11.21
CA ARG A 242 17.46 13.36 10.58
C ARG A 242 17.40 13.52 9.07
N ILE A 243 18.17 12.71 8.37
CA ILE A 243 18.19 12.63 6.90
C ILE A 243 17.67 11.25 6.50
N GLU A 244 16.86 11.22 5.46
CA GLU A 244 16.44 10.00 4.79
C GLU A 244 16.71 10.13 3.29
N VAL A 245 17.27 9.07 2.71
CA VAL A 245 17.43 8.93 1.25
C VAL A 245 16.77 7.65 0.84
N GLU A 246 15.90 7.74 -0.13
CA GLU A 246 15.12 6.63 -0.66
C GLU A 246 15.36 6.49 -2.16
N ALA A 247 15.57 5.27 -2.62
CA ALA A 247 15.58 4.91 -4.04
C ALA A 247 14.64 3.74 -4.28
N SER A 248 13.90 3.77 -5.39
CA SER A 248 13.07 2.65 -5.83
C SER A 248 13.09 2.47 -7.34
N LEU A 249 12.92 1.22 -7.75
CA LEU A 249 12.83 0.78 -9.14
C LEU A 249 11.56 -0.05 -9.26
N GLN A 250 10.81 0.18 -10.32
CA GLN A 250 9.64 -0.60 -10.68
C GLN A 250 9.64 -0.82 -12.18
N ASP A 251 9.38 -2.05 -12.61
CA ASP A 251 9.22 -2.40 -14.01
C ASP A 251 7.80 -2.95 -14.22
N LYS A 252 6.89 -2.17 -14.83
CA LYS A 252 5.52 -2.59 -15.11
C LYS A 252 5.39 -3.05 -16.56
N THR A 253 4.91 -4.27 -16.76
CA THR A 253 4.65 -4.84 -18.07
C THR A 253 3.27 -5.45 -18.12
N TYR A 254 2.51 -5.13 -19.16
CA TYR A 254 1.21 -5.72 -19.40
C TYR A 254 1.31 -7.04 -20.16
N ASP A 255 0.50 -8.03 -19.78
CA ASP A 255 0.58 -9.40 -20.31
C ASP A 255 -0.43 -9.66 -21.43
N ASN A 256 -1.57 -8.98 -21.40
CA ASN A 256 -2.66 -9.15 -22.37
C ASN A 256 -3.11 -7.82 -23.00
N ASN A 257 -4.10 -7.88 -23.90
CA ASN A 257 -4.64 -6.72 -24.63
C ASN A 257 -3.55 -5.87 -25.29
N ARG A 258 -2.46 -6.53 -25.77
CA ARG A 258 -1.20 -5.90 -26.18
C ARG A 258 -1.33 -4.83 -27.26
N ALA A 259 -2.42 -4.87 -28.06
CA ALA A 259 -2.67 -3.80 -29.05
C ALA A 259 -2.91 -2.43 -28.39
N ALA A 260 -3.49 -2.42 -27.18
CA ALA A 260 -3.78 -1.20 -26.41
C ALA A 260 -2.79 -0.98 -25.26
N THR A 261 -2.22 -2.05 -24.66
CA THR A 261 -1.46 -1.94 -23.42
C THR A 261 0.05 -1.81 -23.61
N ARG A 262 0.60 -2.20 -24.77
CA ARG A 262 2.06 -2.12 -25.02
C ARG A 262 2.65 -0.71 -24.88
N GLU A 263 1.83 0.32 -25.08
CA GLU A 263 2.23 1.72 -24.92
C GLU A 263 2.29 2.15 -23.45
N SER A 264 1.81 1.29 -22.54
CA SER A 264 1.76 1.53 -21.10
C SER A 264 2.82 0.74 -20.33
N ASP A 265 3.63 -0.08 -21.00
CA ASP A 265 4.78 -0.73 -20.37
C ASP A 265 5.82 0.32 -20.00
N VAL A 266 6.20 0.37 -18.72
CA VAL A 266 7.04 1.45 -18.19
C VAL A 266 8.01 0.95 -17.13
N GLU A 267 9.22 1.50 -17.13
CA GLU A 267 10.19 1.42 -16.05
C GLU A 267 10.18 2.73 -15.28
N LEU A 268 9.96 2.66 -13.96
CA LEU A 268 9.93 3.81 -13.06
C LEU A 268 11.16 3.78 -12.16
N ARG A 269 11.89 4.89 -12.09
CA ARG A 269 13.01 5.11 -11.17
C ARG A 269 12.68 6.30 -10.29
N ASN A 270 12.73 6.11 -8.99
CA ASN A 270 12.46 7.18 -8.05
C ASN A 270 13.63 7.36 -7.10
N LEU A 271 14.02 8.62 -6.88
CA LEU A 271 14.98 9.03 -5.87
C LEU A 271 14.37 10.14 -5.02
N ALA A 272 14.38 9.99 -3.69
CA ALA A 272 13.88 11.00 -2.78
C ALA A 272 14.88 11.27 -1.65
N GLY A 273 15.06 12.54 -1.31
CA GLY A 273 15.82 12.99 -0.15
C GLY A 273 14.92 13.78 0.78
N ARG A 274 14.97 13.47 2.08
CA ARG A 274 14.20 14.15 3.13
C ARG A 274 15.13 14.60 4.24
N PHE A 275 14.91 15.81 4.72
CA PHE A 275 15.55 16.32 5.93
C PHE A 275 14.49 16.73 6.95
N PHE A 276 14.59 16.18 8.14
CA PHE A 276 13.71 16.49 9.26
C PHE A 276 14.47 17.29 10.30
N TYR A 277 13.89 18.40 10.74
CA TYR A 277 14.39 19.20 11.83
C TYR A 277 13.35 19.27 12.95
N ARG A 278 13.71 18.78 14.14
CA ARG A 278 12.82 18.73 15.28
C ARG A 278 12.68 20.12 15.92
N VAL A 279 11.49 20.69 15.84
CA VAL A 279 11.15 22.00 16.41
C VAL A 279 10.49 21.91 17.77
N ALA A 280 9.90 20.75 18.09
CA ALA A 280 9.32 20.45 19.41
C ALA A 280 9.52 18.96 19.73
N PRO A 281 9.31 18.49 20.96
CA PRO A 281 9.57 17.10 21.36
C PRO A 281 8.93 16.04 20.46
N LYS A 282 7.79 16.35 19.86
CA LYS A 282 6.99 15.45 19.00
C LYS A 282 6.61 16.07 17.65
N THR A 283 7.32 17.12 17.23
CA THR A 283 7.04 17.82 15.98
C THR A 283 8.34 18.12 15.25
N SER A 284 8.38 17.77 13.97
CA SER A 284 9.49 18.10 13.09
C SER A 284 8.98 18.81 11.85
N VAL A 285 9.71 19.81 11.41
CA VAL A 285 9.59 20.38 10.06
C VAL A 285 10.39 19.50 9.12
N LEU A 286 9.91 19.31 7.89
CA LEU A 286 10.62 18.54 6.88
C LEU A 286 10.74 19.33 5.58
N VAL A 287 11.83 19.06 4.87
CA VAL A 287 12.02 19.43 3.46
C VAL A 287 12.24 18.14 2.68
N GLU A 288 11.61 18.02 1.53
CA GLU A 288 11.72 16.86 0.65
C GLU A 288 11.97 17.31 -0.80
N ALA A 289 12.90 16.64 -1.46
CA ALA A 289 13.05 16.67 -2.91
C ALA A 289 12.88 15.24 -3.44
N ARG A 290 12.07 15.07 -4.48
CA ARG A 290 11.80 13.78 -5.14
C ARG A 290 11.95 13.96 -6.64
N ASP A 291 12.64 13.02 -7.27
CA ASP A 291 12.80 12.90 -8.72
C ASP A 291 12.25 11.53 -9.14
N THR A 292 11.38 11.49 -10.13
CA THR A 292 10.81 10.25 -10.68
C THR A 292 10.95 10.29 -12.19
N GLU A 293 11.67 9.33 -12.73
CA GLU A 293 11.87 9.12 -14.16
C GLU A 293 10.95 7.96 -14.62
N ALA A 294 10.22 8.17 -15.69
CA ALA A 294 9.35 7.18 -16.32
C ALA A 294 9.83 6.93 -17.75
N ASP A 295 10.41 5.74 -17.99
CA ASP A 295 10.88 5.28 -19.29
C ASP A 295 9.90 4.26 -19.86
N TYR A 296 9.20 4.61 -20.94
CA TYR A 296 8.26 3.71 -21.60
C TYR A 296 8.99 2.78 -22.56
N LYS A 297 8.69 1.48 -22.47
CA LYS A 297 9.44 0.44 -23.19
C LYS A 297 9.25 0.48 -24.70
N LEU A 298 8.14 1.04 -25.19
CA LEU A 298 7.89 1.18 -26.61
C LEU A 298 8.74 2.33 -27.15
N SER A 299 9.66 2.04 -28.08
CA SER A 299 10.61 3.02 -28.63
C SER A 299 9.97 4.19 -29.39
N THR A 300 8.70 4.08 -29.75
CA THR A 300 7.90 5.14 -30.38
C THR A 300 7.02 5.87 -29.40
N SER A 301 7.12 5.54 -28.09
CA SER A 301 6.36 6.23 -27.06
C SER A 301 6.76 7.71 -26.97
N THR A 302 5.79 8.54 -26.71
CA THR A 302 5.97 9.96 -26.39
C THR A 302 5.77 10.24 -24.91
N ASN A 303 5.60 9.17 -24.09
CA ASN A 303 5.23 9.29 -22.69
C ASN A 303 6.44 9.39 -21.75
N ASP A 304 7.66 9.19 -22.24
CA ASP A 304 8.88 9.33 -21.43
C ASP A 304 8.91 10.68 -20.77
N ASN A 305 9.11 10.68 -19.44
CA ASN A 305 9.01 11.91 -18.67
C ASN A 305 9.84 11.86 -17.38
N ASN A 306 10.14 13.04 -16.87
CA ASN A 306 10.73 13.23 -15.55
C ASN A 306 9.81 14.12 -14.71
N GLU A 307 9.49 13.66 -13.51
CA GLU A 307 8.65 14.37 -12.55
C GLU A 307 9.44 14.74 -11.30
N ARG A 308 9.51 16.04 -10.99
CA ARG A 308 10.18 16.59 -9.81
C ARG A 308 9.20 17.19 -8.84
N ARG A 309 9.37 16.85 -7.57
CA ARG A 309 8.55 17.38 -6.48
C ARG A 309 9.44 17.95 -5.39
N TYR A 310 9.10 19.16 -4.96
CA TYR A 310 9.78 19.85 -3.86
C TYR A 310 8.75 20.20 -2.80
N TYR A 311 8.96 19.73 -1.58
CA TYR A 311 8.02 19.93 -0.49
C TYR A 311 8.67 20.57 0.72
N ILE A 312 7.88 21.37 1.42
CA ILE A 312 8.08 21.70 2.82
C ILE A 312 6.88 21.19 3.60
N GLY A 313 7.09 20.70 4.82
CA GLY A 313 6.01 20.13 5.59
C GLY A 313 6.33 19.98 7.06
N ALA A 314 5.41 19.36 7.75
CA ALA A 314 5.56 19.02 9.17
C ALA A 314 5.08 17.60 9.44
N THR A 315 5.77 16.95 10.36
CA THR A 315 5.32 15.71 11.00
C THR A 315 5.07 15.97 12.47
N TRP A 316 4.04 15.35 13.01
CA TRP A 316 3.74 15.48 14.44
C TRP A 316 3.20 14.17 15.02
N GLU A 317 3.62 13.90 16.23
CA GLU A 317 3.06 12.91 17.14
C GLU A 317 2.66 13.66 18.44
N ALA A 318 2.06 14.85 18.27
CA ALA A 318 2.01 15.90 19.29
C ALA A 318 1.25 15.49 20.55
N THR A 319 0.20 14.67 20.41
CA THR A 319 -0.57 14.10 21.52
C THR A 319 -0.80 12.62 21.30
N ALA A 320 -1.27 11.89 22.31
CA ALA A 320 -1.78 10.54 22.10
C ALA A 320 -2.97 10.52 21.13
N ALA A 321 -3.59 11.68 20.90
CA ALA A 321 -4.81 11.82 20.09
C ALA A 321 -4.57 12.22 18.64
N THR A 322 -3.39 12.78 18.27
CA THR A 322 -3.20 13.28 16.90
C THR A 322 -1.78 13.00 16.40
N THR A 323 -1.68 12.27 15.29
CA THR A 323 -0.44 12.01 14.55
C THR A 323 -0.65 12.37 13.09
N GLY A 324 0.41 12.76 12.39
CA GLY A 324 0.28 13.02 10.97
C GLY A 324 1.53 13.58 10.32
N ILE A 325 1.39 13.71 9.00
CA ILE A 325 2.32 14.41 8.12
C ILE A 325 1.50 15.26 7.16
N PHE A 326 1.94 16.48 6.91
CA PHE A 326 1.38 17.33 5.87
C PHE A 326 2.49 18.07 5.17
N LYS A 327 2.49 18.02 3.83
CA LYS A 327 3.49 18.62 2.96
C LYS A 327 2.80 19.43 1.87
N VAL A 328 3.35 20.59 1.56
CA VAL A 328 2.94 21.42 0.42
C VAL A 328 4.17 21.79 -0.39
N GLY A 329 3.99 21.98 -1.68
CA GLY A 329 5.12 22.30 -2.53
C GLY A 329 4.77 22.47 -4.00
N ARG A 330 5.75 22.23 -4.83
CA ARG A 330 5.68 22.34 -6.27
C ARG A 330 5.98 21.00 -6.92
N LEU A 331 5.23 20.70 -7.97
CA LEU A 331 5.42 19.57 -8.85
C LEU A 331 5.67 20.09 -10.26
N GLU A 332 6.69 19.55 -10.89
CA GLU A 332 7.05 19.81 -12.29
C GLU A 332 7.17 18.47 -13.01
N LYS A 333 6.39 18.26 -14.06
CA LYS A 333 6.44 17.10 -14.93
C LYS A 333 6.82 17.55 -16.32
N LYS A 334 7.92 17.00 -16.85
CA LYS A 334 8.46 17.30 -18.16
C LYS A 334 8.50 16.05 -19.02
N PHE A 335 7.93 16.15 -20.20
CA PHE A 335 7.99 15.11 -21.21
C PHE A 335 9.21 15.30 -22.10
N ASP A 336 9.82 14.19 -22.51
CA ASP A 336 10.94 14.23 -23.47
C ASP A 336 10.45 14.62 -24.88
N SER A 337 9.22 14.25 -25.19
CA SER A 337 8.59 14.58 -26.46
C SER A 337 8.02 15.99 -26.46
N PRO A 338 8.43 16.87 -27.42
CA PRO A 338 7.86 18.20 -27.55
C PRO A 338 6.38 18.22 -27.99
N SER A 339 5.84 17.07 -28.38
CA SER A 339 4.42 16.95 -28.76
C SER A 339 3.49 16.88 -27.56
N ARG A 340 4.03 16.68 -26.33
CA ARG A 340 3.27 16.64 -25.09
C ARG A 340 3.45 17.90 -24.28
N GLN A 341 2.39 18.27 -23.58
CA GLN A 341 2.39 19.44 -22.71
C GLN A 341 2.97 19.13 -21.34
N ASP A 342 3.98 19.85 -20.94
CA ASP A 342 4.53 19.83 -19.59
C ASP A 342 3.51 20.33 -18.56
N PHE A 343 3.67 19.87 -17.31
CA PHE A 343 2.92 20.39 -16.18
C PHE A 343 3.85 21.04 -15.16
N SER A 344 3.41 22.17 -14.61
CA SER A 344 4.04 22.76 -13.43
C SER A 344 2.97 23.42 -12.58
N GLY A 345 2.95 23.06 -11.28
CA GLY A 345 1.93 23.58 -10.39
C GLY A 345 2.16 23.26 -8.92
N SER A 346 1.23 23.71 -8.09
CA SER A 346 1.23 23.35 -6.66
C SER A 346 0.88 21.88 -6.46
N SER A 347 1.49 21.28 -5.45
CA SER A 347 1.24 19.92 -5.01
C SER A 347 1.17 19.87 -3.48
N TRP A 348 0.45 18.90 -2.93
CA TRP A 348 0.42 18.62 -1.50
C TRP A 348 0.20 17.13 -1.27
N GLU A 349 0.67 16.66 -0.11
CA GLU A 349 0.43 15.32 0.41
C GLU A 349 0.19 15.42 1.92
N GLY A 350 -0.84 14.75 2.42
CA GLY A 350 -1.16 14.78 3.83
C GLY A 350 -1.90 13.54 4.29
N THR A 351 -1.49 13.04 5.45
CA THR A 351 -2.20 12.01 6.20
C THR A 351 -2.24 12.41 7.66
N ILE A 352 -3.43 12.47 8.22
CA ILE A 352 -3.66 12.88 9.61
C ILE A 352 -4.56 11.83 10.25
N ARG A 353 -4.10 11.28 11.36
CA ARG A 353 -4.90 10.44 12.24
C ARG A 353 -5.26 11.23 13.49
N TRP A 354 -6.56 11.34 13.74
CA TRP A 354 -7.11 11.90 14.98
C TRP A 354 -7.85 10.83 15.76
N GLN A 355 -7.34 10.50 16.93
CA GLN A 355 -7.89 9.48 17.82
C GLN A 355 -8.29 10.11 19.15
N PRO A 356 -9.46 10.79 19.20
CA PRO A 356 -9.92 11.48 20.42
C PRO A 356 -10.18 10.53 21.59
N LEU A 357 -10.51 9.27 21.28
CA LEU A 357 -10.77 8.20 22.24
C LEU A 357 -10.03 6.94 21.79
N THR A 358 -9.68 6.07 22.72
CA THR A 358 -8.93 4.83 22.43
C THR A 358 -9.67 3.89 21.46
N TYR A 359 -10.97 4.00 21.38
CA TYR A 359 -11.85 3.16 20.57
C TYR A 359 -12.40 3.87 19.33
N THR A 360 -12.00 5.12 19.07
CA THR A 360 -12.45 5.86 17.89
C THR A 360 -11.30 6.61 17.25
N ALA A 361 -11.16 6.50 15.92
CA ALA A 361 -10.14 7.18 15.13
C ALA A 361 -10.74 7.71 13.83
N PHE A 362 -10.26 8.88 13.43
CA PHE A 362 -10.53 9.51 12.14
C PHE A 362 -9.22 9.58 11.37
N ASP A 363 -9.19 9.03 10.17
CA ASP A 363 -8.04 9.06 9.28
C ASP A 363 -8.39 9.95 8.07
N LEU A 364 -7.70 11.07 7.94
CA LEU A 364 -7.81 11.99 6.82
C LEU A 364 -6.62 11.81 5.90
N THR A 365 -6.86 11.59 4.61
CA THR A 365 -5.81 11.57 3.57
C THR A 365 -6.17 12.54 2.46
N THR A 366 -5.19 13.33 2.01
CA THR A 366 -5.36 14.24 0.88
C THR A 366 -4.08 14.35 0.06
N SER A 367 -4.23 14.46 -1.26
CA SER A 367 -3.09 14.69 -2.14
C SER A 367 -3.49 15.44 -3.40
N LYS A 368 -2.50 16.10 -4.01
CA LYS A 368 -2.57 16.62 -5.39
C LYS A 368 -1.31 16.21 -6.12
N SER A 369 -1.46 15.41 -7.16
CA SER A 369 -0.38 14.81 -7.93
C SER A 369 -0.76 14.68 -9.40
N THR A 370 0.21 14.41 -10.26
CA THR A 370 -0.02 13.99 -11.64
C THR A 370 0.14 12.48 -11.77
N SER A 371 -0.54 11.92 -12.76
CA SER A 371 -0.27 10.58 -13.30
C SER A 371 -0.16 10.65 -14.82
N ASP A 372 0.47 9.64 -15.41
CA ASP A 372 0.57 9.56 -16.86
C ASP A 372 -0.78 9.21 -17.47
N SER A 373 -1.06 9.81 -18.62
CA SER A 373 -2.18 9.43 -19.46
C SER A 373 -1.68 8.50 -20.58
N THR A 374 -2.34 7.37 -20.71
CA THR A 374 -2.07 6.37 -21.76
C THR A 374 -3.22 6.27 -22.77
N GLY A 375 -4.26 7.08 -22.56
CA GLY A 375 -5.44 7.17 -23.42
C GLY A 375 -5.64 8.56 -23.99
N GLN A 376 -6.19 9.46 -23.19
CA GLN A 376 -6.56 10.82 -23.63
C GLN A 376 -5.75 11.88 -22.87
N GLY A 377 -5.17 12.82 -23.60
CA GLY A 377 -4.37 13.92 -23.04
C GLY A 377 -2.93 13.52 -22.75
N ASP A 378 -2.21 14.41 -22.09
CA ASP A 378 -0.77 14.26 -21.84
C ASP A 378 -0.51 13.79 -20.41
N TYR A 379 -1.25 14.31 -19.45
CA TYR A 379 -1.20 13.94 -18.04
C TYR A 379 -2.58 14.04 -17.40
N ILE A 380 -2.75 13.44 -16.23
CA ILE A 380 -3.96 13.53 -15.42
C ILE A 380 -3.59 14.19 -14.09
N LEU A 381 -4.19 15.34 -13.80
CA LEU A 381 -4.03 16.03 -12.51
C LEU A 381 -5.07 15.52 -11.52
N ASN A 382 -4.63 14.77 -10.55
CA ASN A 382 -5.47 14.15 -9.53
C ASN A 382 -5.48 14.97 -8.24
N LYS A 383 -6.68 15.23 -7.71
CA LYS A 383 -6.90 15.82 -6.39
C LYS A 383 -7.75 14.84 -5.59
N TYR A 384 -7.17 14.30 -4.55
CA TYR A 384 -7.79 13.27 -3.72
C TYR A 384 -8.06 13.75 -2.30
N TYR A 385 -9.19 13.31 -1.78
CA TYR A 385 -9.61 13.53 -0.40
C TYR A 385 -10.28 12.27 0.11
N SER A 386 -9.90 11.82 1.29
CA SER A 386 -10.51 10.67 1.93
C SER A 386 -10.61 10.90 3.43
N LEU A 387 -11.73 10.52 4.00
CA LEU A 387 -11.96 10.49 5.43
C LEU A 387 -12.46 9.10 5.81
N ALA A 388 -11.77 8.44 6.73
CA ALA A 388 -12.23 7.20 7.33
C ALA A 388 -12.51 7.42 8.83
N TRP A 389 -13.65 6.96 9.29
CA TRP A 389 -13.99 6.84 10.71
C TRP A 389 -13.96 5.38 11.11
N ASN A 390 -13.16 5.05 12.11
CA ASN A 390 -13.06 3.72 12.69
C ASN A 390 -13.55 3.78 14.13
N HIS A 391 -14.48 2.92 14.49
CA HIS A 391 -15.05 2.88 15.83
C HIS A 391 -15.19 1.46 16.34
N MET A 392 -14.70 1.20 17.53
CA MET A 392 -14.87 -0.08 18.24
C MET A 392 -15.97 0.10 19.28
N TRP A 393 -17.14 -0.50 19.03
CA TRP A 393 -18.28 -0.49 19.96
C TRP A 393 -18.03 -1.36 21.17
N SER A 394 -17.24 -2.41 20.98
CA SER A 394 -16.82 -3.35 22.01
C SER A 394 -15.49 -3.99 21.62
N GLY A 395 -14.96 -4.88 22.46
CA GLY A 395 -13.77 -5.68 22.08
C GLY A 395 -13.97 -6.62 20.89
N TYR A 396 -15.20 -6.77 20.41
CA TYR A 396 -15.56 -7.74 19.35
C TYR A 396 -16.22 -7.09 18.13
N LEU A 397 -16.78 -5.90 18.27
CA LEU A 397 -17.59 -5.25 17.25
C LEU A 397 -16.98 -3.91 16.87
N GLY A 398 -16.63 -3.75 15.62
CA GLY A 398 -16.14 -2.52 15.03
C GLY A 398 -16.94 -2.09 13.81
N THR A 399 -16.93 -0.79 13.54
CA THR A 399 -17.51 -0.18 12.34
C THR A 399 -16.48 0.72 11.70
N ARG A 400 -16.41 0.70 10.38
CA ARG A 400 -15.64 1.65 9.58
C ARG A 400 -16.56 2.33 8.58
N VAL A 401 -16.46 3.65 8.49
CA VAL A 401 -17.12 4.45 7.45
C VAL A 401 -16.05 5.17 6.66
N ASN A 402 -16.10 5.07 5.34
CA ASN A 402 -15.18 5.75 4.43
C ASN A 402 -15.95 6.71 3.54
N LEU A 403 -15.37 7.90 3.33
CA LEU A 403 -15.81 8.88 2.36
C LEU A 403 -14.60 9.23 1.50
N GLY A 404 -14.77 9.25 0.18
CA GLY A 404 -13.70 9.55 -0.77
C GLY A 404 -14.17 10.45 -1.88
N ARG A 405 -13.27 11.31 -2.36
CA ARG A 405 -13.47 12.11 -3.57
C ARG A 405 -12.18 12.22 -4.35
N LEU A 406 -12.25 11.90 -5.62
CA LEU A 406 -11.18 12.06 -6.60
C LEU A 406 -11.67 13.00 -7.70
N ASN A 407 -10.92 14.07 -7.97
CA ASN A 407 -11.12 14.90 -9.14
C ASN A 407 -9.91 14.68 -10.05
N SER A 408 -10.15 14.27 -11.29
CA SER A 408 -9.12 14.00 -12.30
C SER A 408 -9.31 14.91 -13.49
N ASP A 409 -8.42 15.89 -13.63
CA ASP A 409 -8.42 16.86 -14.73
C ASP A 409 -7.34 16.44 -15.75
N TYR A 410 -7.73 16.17 -16.99
CA TYR A 410 -6.83 15.74 -18.05
C TYR A 410 -6.19 16.96 -18.71
N GLY A 411 -4.86 16.97 -18.77
CA GLY A 411 -4.09 18.05 -19.39
C GLY A 411 -3.71 17.77 -20.84
N GLY A 412 -3.18 18.79 -21.53
CA GLY A 412 -2.83 18.72 -22.92
C GLY A 412 -4.03 18.96 -23.84
N ALA A 413 -4.13 18.20 -24.91
CA ALA A 413 -5.21 18.34 -25.89
C ALA A 413 -6.57 17.85 -25.39
N SER A 414 -6.63 17.15 -24.27
CA SER A 414 -7.87 16.65 -23.68
C SER A 414 -8.53 17.69 -22.78
N THR A 415 -9.85 17.79 -22.86
CA THR A 415 -10.68 18.61 -21.96
C THR A 415 -11.47 17.76 -20.97
N ARG A 416 -11.14 16.47 -20.86
CA ARG A 416 -11.81 15.55 -19.96
C ARG A 416 -11.60 15.94 -18.50
N SER A 417 -12.65 15.89 -17.71
CA SER A 417 -12.62 16.09 -16.27
C SER A 417 -13.61 15.14 -15.61
N ASP A 418 -13.10 14.33 -14.70
CA ASP A 418 -13.87 13.30 -13.99
C ASP A 418 -13.94 13.66 -12.49
N LYS A 419 -15.10 13.43 -11.89
CA LYS A 419 -15.32 13.54 -10.45
C LYS A 419 -15.83 12.20 -9.94
N THR A 420 -14.99 11.48 -9.21
CA THR A 420 -15.40 10.23 -8.57
C THR A 420 -15.66 10.47 -7.09
N THR A 421 -16.86 10.14 -6.65
CA THR A 421 -17.25 10.16 -5.23
C THR A 421 -17.49 8.73 -4.77
N SER A 422 -16.96 8.38 -3.62
CA SER A 422 -17.16 7.06 -3.03
C SER A 422 -17.51 7.18 -1.55
N TYR A 423 -18.31 6.24 -1.07
CA TYR A 423 -18.57 6.05 0.34
C TYR A 423 -18.85 4.59 0.63
N GLY A 424 -18.57 4.19 1.87
CA GLY A 424 -18.78 2.81 2.25
C GLY A 424 -18.84 2.64 3.75
N VAL A 425 -19.45 1.54 4.15
CA VAL A 425 -19.62 1.12 5.55
C VAL A 425 -19.21 -0.34 5.67
N ALA A 426 -18.38 -0.63 6.65
CA ALA A 426 -18.05 -1.98 7.05
C ALA A 426 -18.39 -2.20 8.53
N ILE A 427 -18.98 -3.35 8.83
CA ILE A 427 -19.22 -3.82 10.19
C ILE A 427 -18.44 -5.11 10.35
N MET A 428 -17.66 -5.20 11.42
CA MET A 428 -16.82 -6.36 11.66
C MET A 428 -17.01 -6.88 13.05
N TYR A 429 -17.12 -8.20 13.14
CA TYR A 429 -17.33 -8.94 14.36
C TYR A 429 -16.26 -10.01 14.55
N GLN A 430 -15.50 -9.91 15.63
CA GLN A 430 -14.51 -10.92 16.04
C GLN A 430 -15.25 -12.08 16.71
N TRP A 431 -15.61 -13.09 15.92
CA TRP A 431 -16.37 -14.26 16.43
C TRP A 431 -15.51 -15.16 17.32
N ARG A 432 -14.27 -15.39 16.90
CA ARG A 432 -13.25 -16.14 17.67
C ARG A 432 -11.92 -15.39 17.59
N ARG A 433 -10.97 -15.72 18.43
CA ARG A 433 -9.61 -15.14 18.39
C ARG A 433 -8.95 -15.30 17.01
N TRP A 434 -9.33 -16.33 16.28
CA TRP A 434 -8.79 -16.71 14.98
C TRP A 434 -9.76 -16.46 13.81
N LEU A 435 -11.01 -16.01 14.07
CA LEU A 435 -12.04 -15.82 13.04
C LEU A 435 -12.76 -14.48 13.21
N GLN A 436 -12.69 -13.68 12.17
CA GLN A 436 -13.43 -12.43 12.01
C GLN A 436 -14.48 -12.58 10.90
N VAL A 437 -15.63 -11.98 11.09
CA VAL A 437 -16.72 -11.90 10.11
C VAL A 437 -17.00 -10.43 9.83
N GLY A 438 -17.08 -10.05 8.57
CA GLY A 438 -17.35 -8.69 8.12
C GLY A 438 -18.53 -8.63 7.18
N LEU A 439 -19.26 -7.53 7.22
CA LEU A 439 -20.23 -7.14 6.21
C LEU A 439 -19.83 -5.76 5.69
N ASP A 440 -19.60 -5.67 4.39
CA ASP A 440 -19.15 -4.47 3.72
C ASP A 440 -20.16 -4.04 2.67
N TRP A 441 -20.39 -2.74 2.56
CA TRP A 441 -21.08 -2.13 1.45
C TRP A 441 -20.32 -0.88 1.02
N SER A 442 -20.14 -0.72 -0.28
CA SER A 442 -19.50 0.44 -0.87
C SER A 442 -20.25 0.92 -2.10
N HIS A 443 -20.23 2.23 -2.29
CA HIS A 443 -20.80 2.93 -3.43
C HIS A 443 -19.73 3.81 -4.06
N ALA A 444 -19.65 3.79 -5.40
CA ALA A 444 -18.79 4.68 -6.17
C ALA A 444 -19.58 5.24 -7.36
N LYS A 445 -19.47 6.55 -7.57
CA LYS A 445 -20.05 7.24 -8.71
C LYS A 445 -18.99 8.13 -9.36
N ARG A 446 -18.79 7.97 -10.67
CA ARG A 446 -17.99 8.87 -11.50
C ARG A 446 -18.93 9.68 -12.37
N ASP A 447 -18.81 11.02 -12.28
CA ASP A 447 -19.42 12.00 -13.14
C ASP A 447 -18.31 12.60 -14.03
N SER A 448 -18.37 12.41 -15.32
CA SER A 448 -17.43 12.91 -16.32
C SER A 448 -18.12 13.96 -17.22
N ASN A 449 -17.35 14.90 -17.75
CA ASN A 449 -17.86 15.76 -18.82
C ASN A 449 -17.96 15.02 -20.17
N ILE A 450 -17.54 13.75 -20.23
CA ILE A 450 -17.74 12.82 -21.33
C ILE A 450 -18.64 11.70 -20.82
N ASN A 451 -19.94 11.76 -21.10
CA ASN A 451 -20.98 10.89 -20.51
C ASN A 451 -20.69 9.38 -20.64
N SER A 452 -19.98 8.94 -21.69
CA SER A 452 -19.60 7.52 -21.82
C SER A 452 -18.65 7.02 -20.72
N ASN A 453 -18.03 7.93 -19.98
CA ASN A 453 -17.15 7.60 -18.86
C ASN A 453 -17.85 7.65 -17.50
N ASP A 454 -19.14 8.02 -17.45
CA ASP A 454 -19.90 7.98 -16.22
C ASP A 454 -20.12 6.53 -15.78
N PHE A 455 -20.15 6.31 -14.50
CA PHE A 455 -20.64 5.06 -13.94
C PHE A 455 -21.15 5.23 -12.51
N THR A 456 -22.03 4.31 -12.13
CA THR A 456 -22.40 4.09 -10.74
C THR A 456 -22.15 2.61 -10.42
N ARG A 457 -21.66 2.32 -9.22
CA ARG A 457 -21.36 0.96 -8.78
C ARG A 457 -21.65 0.80 -7.30
N ASN A 458 -22.33 -0.28 -6.94
CA ASN A 458 -22.50 -0.74 -5.58
C ASN A 458 -21.87 -2.12 -5.42
N VAL A 459 -21.11 -2.32 -4.35
CA VAL A 459 -20.58 -3.63 -3.99
C VAL A 459 -21.02 -3.96 -2.57
N THR A 460 -21.63 -5.10 -2.39
CA THR A 460 -21.97 -5.67 -1.07
C THR A 460 -21.19 -6.96 -0.89
N MET A 461 -20.58 -7.15 0.28
CA MET A 461 -19.68 -8.27 0.49
C MET A 461 -19.74 -8.79 1.92
N LEU A 462 -19.83 -10.10 2.09
CA LEU A 462 -19.56 -10.82 3.33
C LEU A 462 -18.12 -11.28 3.30
N THR A 463 -17.38 -10.99 4.37
CA THR A 463 -15.98 -11.35 4.54
C THR A 463 -15.82 -12.30 5.71
N LEU A 464 -15.04 -13.37 5.53
CA LEU A 464 -14.59 -14.27 6.58
C LEU A 464 -13.08 -14.25 6.58
N GLU A 465 -12.45 -13.89 7.68
CA GLU A 465 -10.99 -13.88 7.81
C GLU A 465 -10.56 -14.77 8.98
N GLY A 466 -9.77 -15.80 8.65
CA GLY A 466 -9.19 -16.73 9.59
C GLY A 466 -7.67 -16.56 9.69
N THR A 467 -7.15 -16.61 10.92
CA THR A 467 -5.70 -16.62 11.23
C THR A 467 -5.42 -17.69 12.25
N LEU A 468 -4.30 -18.39 12.13
CA LEU A 468 -3.90 -19.37 13.13
C LEU A 468 -3.22 -18.71 14.31
#